data_715d22b4f43d02df9e23e56306999655
#
_entry.id   715d22b4f43d02df9e23e56306999655
#
_cell.length_a   1.000
_cell.length_b   1.000
_cell.length_c   1.000
_cell.angle_alpha   90.00
_cell.angle_beta   90.00
_cell.angle_gamma   90.00
#
_symmetry.space_group_name_H-M   'P 1'
#
loop_
_entity.id
_entity.type
_entity.pdbx_description
1 polymer ?
#
loop_
_entity_poly.entity_id
_entity_poly.type
_entity_poly.pdbx_seq_one_letter_code
_entity_poly.pdbx_strand_id
1 'polypeptide(L)'
;DEMAYRGAIMNYDSMYVHPGLEGQYPLKAHTMTLGRMMQQAGYVTGCFGKWGLGAPGTEGTPNKQGFDSFYGYNCQRQAHSYYPAFLYKNEDRVYLANKVLDPHTTKLDAGADSRDEAAYAKFSQKEYANDLIFDELISFVGQNRKKPFFLMWTTPLPHVSLQAPEKWVKYYVGKFGDEAPYIGKAGYMPCRYPHATYAAMISYFDEQIGKLIEKLKKERLYDNTVIMFTSDNGPTFNGGSDSPWFDSGGPFRSEYGWGKCFVHEGGIRIPAIVTWPGKIKPSTQSDHICGFQDVMPTLADIANIACPETDGISFLPALLGETERQKEHEYLYWEYPDPTIGLKAIRMGKWKGIVNNIRKGNSTMELYDLESDLREEHDVAAEHPDIVRKLTRLMEKSHTEPENPKFRF
;
A
#
# COMPACT_ATOMS: atom_id res chain seq x y z
N ASP A 1 15.90 -5.73 0.35
CA ASP A 1 16.42 -4.34 0.21
C ASP A 1 15.47 -3.38 -0.50
N GLU A 2 14.62 -3.81 -1.41
CA GLU A 2 13.67 -2.92 -2.10
C GLU A 2 12.66 -2.27 -1.14
N MET A 3 12.19 -2.98 -0.13
CA MET A 3 11.35 -2.43 0.92
C MET A 3 12.11 -1.41 1.80
N ALA A 4 13.40 -1.60 1.99
CA ALA A 4 14.25 -0.67 2.73
C ALA A 4 14.41 0.68 2.01
N TYR A 5 14.42 0.70 0.67
CA TYR A 5 14.47 1.95 -0.08
C TYR A 5 13.23 2.83 0.13
N ARG A 6 12.07 2.25 0.39
CA ARG A 6 10.85 3.00 0.71
C ARG A 6 10.94 3.79 2.00
N GLY A 7 11.61 3.26 3.02
CA GLY A 7 11.83 3.95 4.30
C GLY A 7 12.92 5.02 4.26
N ALA A 8 13.79 4.98 3.27
CA ALA A 8 14.92 5.90 3.15
C ALA A 8 14.49 7.23 2.52
N ILE A 9 13.77 8.03 3.27
CA ILE A 9 13.41 9.38 2.86
C ILE A 9 14.67 10.26 2.97
N MET A 10 15.03 10.94 1.89
CA MET A 10 16.29 11.68 1.80
C MET A 10 16.41 12.79 2.83
N ASN A 11 15.37 13.55 3.10
CA ASN A 11 15.25 14.49 4.22
C ASN A 11 13.79 14.92 4.36
N TYR A 12 13.13 14.63 5.48
CA TYR A 12 11.73 14.99 5.71
C TYR A 12 11.47 16.49 5.61
N ASP A 13 12.36 17.30 6.16
CA ASP A 13 12.15 18.74 6.24
C ASP A 13 12.38 19.44 4.89
N SER A 14 13.25 18.92 4.03
CA SER A 14 13.53 19.51 2.72
C SER A 14 12.48 19.22 1.65
N MET A 15 11.63 18.20 1.83
CA MET A 15 10.60 17.82 0.86
C MET A 15 9.55 18.90 0.58
N TYR A 16 9.27 19.74 1.57
CA TYR A 16 8.28 20.83 1.48
C TYR A 16 8.93 22.21 1.36
N VAL A 17 10.10 22.38 1.96
CA VAL A 17 10.81 23.67 2.02
C VAL A 17 11.67 23.90 0.78
N HIS A 18 12.19 22.84 0.17
CA HIS A 18 13.01 22.90 -1.04
C HIS A 18 12.37 22.09 -2.18
N PRO A 19 11.63 22.75 -3.08
CA PRO A 19 10.93 22.08 -4.19
C PRO A 19 11.82 21.25 -5.14
N GLY A 20 13.15 21.34 -5.03
CA GLY A 20 14.11 20.56 -5.81
C GLY A 20 14.58 19.25 -5.15
N LEU A 21 14.21 18.99 -3.88
CA LEU A 21 14.68 17.84 -3.10
C LEU A 21 13.52 16.91 -2.71
N GLU A 22 12.64 16.66 -3.65
CA GLU A 22 11.52 15.74 -3.43
C GLU A 22 11.92 14.30 -3.61
N GLY A 23 11.33 13.43 -2.79
CA GLY A 23 11.34 12.02 -3.05
C GLY A 23 12.18 11.22 -2.08
N GLN A 24 12.40 9.99 -2.47
CA GLN A 24 13.05 8.97 -1.69
C GLN A 24 14.31 8.50 -2.41
N TYR A 25 15.08 7.62 -1.77
CA TYR A 25 16.20 6.98 -2.44
C TYR A 25 15.73 6.26 -3.69
N PRO A 26 16.44 6.41 -4.80
CA PRO A 26 16.04 5.80 -6.05
C PRO A 26 16.29 4.29 -6.04
N LEU A 27 15.38 3.54 -6.68
CA LEU A 27 15.69 2.20 -7.13
C LEU A 27 16.91 2.24 -8.05
N LYS A 28 17.73 1.18 -8.01
CA LYS A 28 18.88 1.07 -8.89
C LYS A 28 18.45 0.95 -10.35
N ALA A 29 19.24 1.53 -11.24
CA ALA A 29 18.96 1.54 -12.69
C ALA A 29 18.70 0.17 -13.29
N HIS A 30 19.30 -0.90 -12.75
CA HIS A 30 19.19 -2.27 -13.24
C HIS A 30 18.12 -3.11 -12.54
N THR A 31 17.41 -2.56 -11.54
CA THR A 31 16.35 -3.30 -10.83
C THR A 31 15.27 -3.74 -11.82
N MET A 32 14.95 -5.03 -11.86
CA MET A 32 13.81 -5.53 -12.61
C MET A 32 12.53 -5.18 -11.85
N THR A 33 11.69 -4.35 -12.45
CA THR A 33 10.39 -3.94 -11.92
C THR A 33 9.25 -4.57 -12.71
N LEU A 34 8.04 -4.58 -12.16
CA LEU A 34 6.85 -5.01 -12.90
C LEU A 34 6.65 -4.18 -14.17
N GLY A 35 6.90 -2.87 -14.10
CA GLY A 35 6.81 -1.99 -15.27
C GLY A 35 7.75 -2.43 -16.38
N ARG A 36 9.03 -2.67 -16.07
CA ARG A 36 10.03 -3.12 -17.05
C ARG A 36 9.71 -4.50 -17.63
N MET A 37 9.33 -5.45 -16.78
CA MET A 37 8.96 -6.79 -17.24
C MET A 37 7.79 -6.73 -18.21
N MET A 38 6.74 -6.00 -17.89
CA MET A 38 5.56 -5.89 -18.73
C MET A 38 5.83 -5.08 -20.01
N GLN A 39 6.66 -4.04 -19.93
CA GLN A 39 7.09 -3.28 -21.12
C GLN A 39 7.92 -4.16 -22.07
N GLN A 40 8.84 -4.96 -21.55
CA GLN A 40 9.60 -5.94 -22.33
C GLN A 40 8.70 -7.02 -22.95
N ALA A 41 7.60 -7.37 -22.30
CA ALA A 41 6.58 -8.25 -22.82
C ALA A 41 5.69 -7.61 -23.91
N GLY A 42 5.92 -6.34 -24.28
CA GLY A 42 5.19 -5.62 -25.33
C GLY A 42 3.89 -4.95 -24.85
N TYR A 43 3.68 -4.85 -23.53
CA TYR A 43 2.56 -4.10 -22.98
C TYR A 43 2.89 -2.60 -22.95
N VAL A 44 1.86 -1.77 -23.22
CA VAL A 44 1.94 -0.35 -22.87
C VAL A 44 1.70 -0.20 -21.37
N THR A 45 2.60 0.48 -20.67
CA THR A 45 2.62 0.48 -19.21
C THR A 45 2.22 1.84 -18.64
N GLY A 46 1.35 1.84 -17.63
CA GLY A 46 0.91 3.05 -16.93
C GLY A 46 0.93 2.87 -15.42
N CYS A 47 1.40 3.90 -14.70
CA CYS A 47 1.34 3.96 -13.24
C CYS A 47 0.61 5.24 -12.82
N PHE A 48 -0.42 5.10 -11.96
CA PHE A 48 -1.27 6.20 -11.55
C PHE A 48 -1.44 6.20 -10.03
N GLY A 49 -1.03 7.28 -9.37
CA GLY A 49 -1.13 7.40 -7.92
C GLY A 49 0.18 7.75 -7.24
N LYS A 50 0.50 7.06 -6.14
CA LYS A 50 1.70 7.29 -5.33
C LYS A 50 2.85 6.40 -5.81
N TRP A 51 4.01 7.01 -6.10
CA TRP A 51 5.25 6.32 -6.42
C TRP A 51 6.12 6.15 -5.16
N GLY A 52 7.14 6.94 -4.99
CA GLY A 52 8.00 6.92 -3.80
C GLY A 52 9.24 6.03 -3.92
N LEU A 53 9.69 5.68 -5.11
CA LEU A 53 10.84 4.83 -5.36
C LEU A 53 11.98 5.55 -6.09
N GLY A 54 11.99 6.87 -6.03
CA GLY A 54 13.05 7.73 -6.54
C GLY A 54 12.63 9.17 -6.68
N ALA A 55 13.55 10.10 -6.36
CA ALA A 55 13.34 11.53 -6.55
C ALA A 55 13.35 11.89 -8.05
N PRO A 56 12.74 13.02 -8.44
CA PRO A 56 12.84 13.54 -9.80
C PRO A 56 14.28 13.68 -10.26
N GLY A 57 14.54 13.31 -11.51
CA GLY A 57 15.89 13.33 -12.10
C GLY A 57 16.79 12.13 -11.75
N THR A 58 16.34 11.21 -10.89
CA THR A 58 17.06 9.97 -10.55
C THR A 58 16.65 8.80 -11.46
N GLU A 59 17.40 7.70 -11.39
CA GLU A 59 17.05 6.46 -12.09
C GLU A 59 15.79 5.77 -11.55
N GLY A 60 15.34 6.17 -10.35
CA GLY A 60 14.18 5.59 -9.69
C GLY A 60 12.83 6.18 -10.11
N THR A 61 12.77 7.14 -11.04
CA THR A 61 11.49 7.71 -11.50
C THR A 61 10.63 6.68 -12.23
N PRO A 62 9.28 6.78 -12.21
CA PRO A 62 8.39 5.80 -12.82
C PRO A 62 8.74 5.50 -14.28
N ASN A 63 8.99 6.52 -15.09
CA ASN A 63 9.30 6.35 -16.50
C ASN A 63 10.62 5.59 -16.73
N LYS A 64 11.64 5.83 -15.92
CA LYS A 64 12.90 5.08 -15.97
C LYS A 64 12.77 3.68 -15.39
N GLN A 65 11.74 3.41 -14.61
CA GLN A 65 11.43 2.09 -14.05
C GLN A 65 10.40 1.30 -14.89
N GLY A 66 10.20 1.69 -16.17
CA GLY A 66 9.47 0.90 -17.16
C GLY A 66 7.98 1.25 -17.26
N PHE A 67 7.58 2.46 -16.88
CA PHE A 67 6.24 2.96 -17.14
C PHE A 67 6.25 4.00 -18.26
N ASP A 68 5.51 3.75 -19.36
CA ASP A 68 5.38 4.68 -20.48
C ASP A 68 4.61 5.94 -20.08
N SER A 69 3.69 5.80 -19.12
CA SER A 69 2.89 6.90 -18.59
C SER A 69 2.86 6.87 -17.07
N PHE A 70 3.02 8.04 -16.47
CA PHE A 70 2.86 8.25 -15.03
C PHE A 70 2.03 9.50 -14.77
N TYR A 71 1.09 9.43 -13.83
CA TYR A 71 0.44 10.60 -13.27
C TYR A 71 0.16 10.41 -11.78
N GLY A 72 0.67 11.31 -10.94
CA GLY A 72 0.46 11.22 -9.50
C GLY A 72 1.54 11.89 -8.65
N TYR A 73 1.74 11.37 -7.46
CA TYR A 73 2.74 11.82 -6.51
C TYR A 73 4.07 11.11 -6.72
N ASN A 74 5.12 11.83 -7.02
CA ASN A 74 6.46 11.25 -7.04
C ASN A 74 6.97 10.99 -5.61
N CYS A 75 6.65 11.88 -4.66
CA CYS A 75 7.06 11.80 -3.27
C CYS A 75 5.97 11.17 -2.39
N GLN A 76 6.34 10.15 -1.62
CA GLN A 76 5.42 9.46 -0.70
C GLN A 76 4.83 10.41 0.36
N ARG A 77 5.62 11.34 0.90
CA ARG A 77 5.15 12.27 1.94
C ARG A 77 4.13 13.29 1.42
N GLN A 78 4.27 13.74 0.18
CA GLN A 78 3.28 14.63 -0.45
C GLN A 78 1.92 13.95 -0.61
N ALA A 79 1.90 12.62 -0.82
CA ALA A 79 0.66 11.84 -0.92
C ALA A 79 -0.12 11.75 0.42
N HIS A 80 0.38 12.35 1.50
CA HIS A 80 -0.38 12.52 2.75
C HIS A 80 -1.31 13.75 2.72
N SER A 81 -1.36 14.50 1.60
CA SER A 81 -2.37 15.51 1.32
C SER A 81 -3.07 15.18 0.01
N TYR A 82 -4.40 15.11 0.05
CA TYR A 82 -5.21 14.89 -1.15
C TYR A 82 -5.53 16.17 -1.93
N TYR A 83 -5.06 17.31 -1.44
CA TYR A 83 -5.07 18.61 -2.11
C TYR A 83 -3.65 19.16 -2.23
N PRO A 84 -2.74 18.49 -2.97
CA PRO A 84 -1.37 18.95 -3.13
C PRO A 84 -1.31 20.19 -4.01
N ALA A 85 -0.21 20.95 -3.92
CA ALA A 85 0.00 22.10 -4.80
C ALA A 85 0.41 21.69 -6.23
N PHE A 86 0.89 20.48 -6.41
CA PHE A 86 1.23 19.91 -7.72
C PHE A 86 1.25 18.39 -7.69
N LEU A 87 1.13 17.79 -8.87
CA LEU A 87 1.38 16.38 -9.16
C LEU A 87 2.45 16.27 -10.26
N TYR A 88 2.81 15.07 -10.64
CA TYR A 88 3.69 14.83 -11.78
C TYR A 88 2.92 14.17 -12.92
N LYS A 89 3.16 14.63 -14.15
CA LYS A 89 2.83 13.92 -15.38
C LYS A 89 4.14 13.51 -16.04
N ASN A 90 4.45 12.23 -15.94
CA ASN A 90 5.78 11.71 -16.23
C ASN A 90 6.84 12.40 -15.37
N GLU A 91 7.80 13.11 -15.95
CA GLU A 91 8.84 13.84 -15.23
C GLU A 91 8.50 15.33 -14.99
N ASP A 92 7.36 15.81 -15.53
CA ASP A 92 6.97 17.21 -15.45
C ASP A 92 6.00 17.49 -14.30
N ARG A 93 6.23 18.60 -13.57
CA ARG A 93 5.30 19.08 -12.56
C ARG A 93 4.05 19.71 -13.19
N VAL A 94 2.89 19.28 -12.73
CA VAL A 94 1.60 19.86 -13.03
C VAL A 94 1.11 20.61 -11.80
N TYR A 95 1.17 21.93 -11.83
CA TYR A 95 0.74 22.79 -10.72
C TYR A 95 -0.80 22.84 -10.65
N LEU A 96 -1.31 22.72 -9.43
CA LEU A 96 -2.73 22.74 -9.13
C LEU A 96 -3.12 24.07 -8.47
N ALA A 97 -4.41 24.39 -8.51
CA ALA A 97 -4.94 25.62 -7.91
C ALA A 97 -5.11 25.50 -6.37
N ASN A 98 -4.29 24.69 -5.74
CA ASN A 98 -4.25 24.44 -4.31
C ASN A 98 -3.08 25.21 -3.64
N LYS A 99 -3.28 25.61 -2.39
CA LYS A 99 -2.19 26.17 -1.56
C LYS A 99 -1.35 25.02 -0.98
N VAL A 100 -0.07 25.29 -0.80
CA VAL A 100 0.82 24.36 -0.08
C VAL A 100 0.41 24.27 1.38
N LEU A 101 0.08 23.07 1.84
CA LEU A 101 -0.13 22.74 3.24
C LEU A 101 0.70 21.51 3.58
N ASP A 102 1.55 21.63 4.61
CA ASP A 102 2.27 20.44 5.11
C ASP A 102 1.28 19.56 5.88
N PRO A 103 1.08 18.30 5.44
CA PRO A 103 0.10 17.40 6.04
C PRO A 103 0.44 16.97 7.47
N HIS A 104 1.66 17.17 7.93
CA HIS A 104 2.10 16.75 9.27
C HIS A 104 2.14 17.88 10.29
N THR A 105 2.37 19.11 9.85
CA THR A 105 2.56 20.26 10.74
C THR A 105 1.39 21.25 10.73
N THR A 106 0.56 21.25 9.67
CA THR A 106 -0.59 22.14 9.60
C THR A 106 -1.66 21.76 10.61
N LYS A 107 -2.04 22.71 11.46
CA LYS A 107 -3.04 22.55 12.55
C LYS A 107 -4.19 23.50 12.35
N LEU A 108 -5.22 23.40 13.19
CA LEU A 108 -6.25 24.45 13.32
C LEU A 108 -5.60 25.77 13.73
N ASP A 109 -6.25 26.88 13.38
CA ASP A 109 -5.79 28.20 13.78
C ASP A 109 -5.90 28.36 15.31
N ALA A 110 -5.02 29.15 15.89
CA ALA A 110 -5.00 29.36 17.34
C ALA A 110 -6.35 29.95 17.81
N GLY A 111 -6.94 29.33 18.81
CA GLY A 111 -8.24 29.72 19.36
C GLY A 111 -9.47 29.28 18.54
N ALA A 112 -9.30 28.56 17.45
CA ALA A 112 -10.42 28.02 16.69
C ALA A 112 -11.20 26.98 17.51
N ASP A 113 -12.54 27.05 17.44
CA ASP A 113 -13.38 25.99 17.99
C ASP A 113 -13.24 24.73 17.14
N SER A 114 -12.77 23.64 17.77
CA SER A 114 -12.58 22.36 17.09
C SER A 114 -13.89 21.68 16.68
N ARG A 115 -15.04 22.16 17.13
CA ARG A 115 -16.37 21.67 16.71
C ARG A 115 -16.98 22.50 15.58
N ASP A 116 -16.40 23.66 15.25
CA ASP A 116 -16.85 24.48 14.13
C ASP A 116 -16.30 23.92 12.81
N GLU A 117 -17.18 23.53 11.89
CA GLU A 117 -16.79 23.07 10.55
C GLU A 117 -15.98 24.10 9.78
N ALA A 118 -16.26 25.40 9.96
CA ALA A 118 -15.58 26.48 9.27
C ALA A 118 -14.08 26.49 9.60
N ALA A 119 -13.67 26.05 10.79
CA ALA A 119 -12.26 25.94 11.17
C ALA A 119 -11.47 24.93 10.31
N TYR A 120 -12.14 24.02 9.63
CA TYR A 120 -11.52 22.98 8.77
C TYR A 120 -11.53 23.33 7.29
N ALA A 121 -12.13 24.45 6.87
CA ALA A 121 -12.29 24.83 5.46
C ALA A 121 -10.96 24.85 4.67
N LYS A 122 -9.85 25.22 5.33
CA LYS A 122 -8.52 25.28 4.68
C LYS A 122 -7.97 23.89 4.27
N PHE A 123 -8.48 22.81 4.85
CA PHE A 123 -8.01 21.44 4.55
C PHE A 123 -8.73 20.82 3.35
N SER A 124 -9.83 21.41 2.88
CA SER A 124 -10.53 21.04 1.63
C SER A 124 -10.35 22.15 0.62
N GLN A 125 -9.61 21.90 -0.44
CA GLN A 125 -9.25 22.92 -1.43
C GLN A 125 -9.94 22.65 -2.76
N LYS A 126 -9.40 23.17 -3.88
CA LYS A 126 -10.11 23.21 -5.17
C LYS A 126 -10.00 21.92 -5.97
N GLU A 127 -8.80 21.33 -6.02
CA GLU A 127 -8.49 20.21 -6.91
C GLU A 127 -8.10 18.99 -6.07
N TYR A 128 -8.99 18.00 -6.04
CA TYR A 128 -8.77 16.74 -5.34
C TYR A 128 -7.91 15.81 -6.20
N ALA A 129 -6.75 15.45 -5.71
CA ALA A 129 -5.75 14.73 -6.50
C ALA A 129 -6.26 13.40 -7.07
N ASN A 130 -7.11 12.67 -6.30
CA ASN A 130 -7.59 11.39 -6.80
C ASN A 130 -8.59 11.50 -7.95
N ASP A 131 -9.32 12.63 -8.10
CA ASP A 131 -10.12 12.89 -9.30
C ASP A 131 -9.21 13.01 -10.52
N LEU A 132 -8.15 13.82 -10.42
CA LEU A 132 -7.20 14.06 -11.51
C LEU A 132 -6.42 12.79 -11.89
N ILE A 133 -5.98 12.03 -10.89
CA ILE A 133 -5.28 10.76 -11.09
C ILE A 133 -6.20 9.76 -11.80
N PHE A 134 -7.46 9.69 -11.39
CA PHE A 134 -8.43 8.80 -11.99
C PHE A 134 -8.79 9.19 -13.43
N ASP A 135 -8.93 10.48 -13.73
CA ASP A 135 -9.19 10.98 -15.08
C ASP A 135 -8.05 10.60 -16.05
N GLU A 136 -6.80 10.74 -15.63
CA GLU A 136 -5.63 10.33 -16.42
C GLU A 136 -5.58 8.80 -16.59
N LEU A 137 -5.91 8.03 -15.56
CA LEU A 137 -6.01 6.58 -15.62
C LEU A 137 -7.08 6.13 -16.64
N ILE A 138 -8.27 6.70 -16.61
CA ILE A 138 -9.36 6.40 -17.55
C ILE A 138 -8.98 6.80 -18.97
N SER A 139 -8.29 7.93 -19.13
CA SER A 139 -7.75 8.38 -20.41
C SER A 139 -6.74 7.37 -20.97
N PHE A 140 -5.81 6.88 -20.13
CA PHE A 140 -4.83 5.85 -20.50
C PHE A 140 -5.51 4.56 -21.04
N VAL A 141 -6.54 4.06 -20.35
CA VAL A 141 -7.33 2.90 -20.81
C VAL A 141 -7.94 3.16 -22.18
N GLY A 142 -8.54 4.34 -22.37
CA GLY A 142 -9.15 4.71 -23.66
C GLY A 142 -8.14 4.80 -24.82
N GLN A 143 -6.98 5.39 -24.56
CA GLN A 143 -5.91 5.57 -25.55
C GLN A 143 -5.28 4.23 -25.97
N ASN A 144 -5.19 3.28 -25.05
CA ASN A 144 -4.50 2.01 -25.26
C ASN A 144 -5.45 0.82 -25.53
N ARG A 145 -6.75 1.05 -25.78
CA ARG A 145 -7.77 -0.01 -25.95
C ARG A 145 -7.50 -1.01 -27.09
N LYS A 146 -6.58 -0.72 -27.98
CA LYS A 146 -6.19 -1.60 -29.12
C LYS A 146 -4.86 -2.32 -28.92
N LYS A 147 -4.22 -2.15 -27.76
CA LYS A 147 -2.94 -2.75 -27.42
C LYS A 147 -3.06 -3.47 -26.08
N PRO A 148 -2.26 -4.50 -25.82
CA PRO A 148 -2.13 -4.98 -24.47
C PRO A 148 -1.56 -3.87 -23.58
N PHE A 149 -2.12 -3.68 -22.39
CA PHE A 149 -1.61 -2.70 -21.44
C PHE A 149 -1.50 -3.30 -20.03
N PHE A 150 -0.54 -2.79 -19.29
CA PHE A 150 -0.37 -3.02 -17.86
C PHE A 150 -0.61 -1.71 -17.13
N LEU A 151 -1.60 -1.69 -16.25
CA LEU A 151 -1.97 -0.53 -15.46
C LEU A 151 -1.75 -0.83 -13.99
N MET A 152 -0.92 -0.03 -13.33
CA MET A 152 -0.69 -0.08 -11.90
C MET A 152 -1.32 1.17 -11.25
N TRP A 153 -2.39 0.97 -10.48
CA TRP A 153 -3.09 2.04 -9.77
C TRP A 153 -2.68 2.04 -8.30
N THR A 154 -1.68 2.85 -7.97
CA THR A 154 -1.13 3.01 -6.63
C THR A 154 -1.84 4.14 -5.88
N THR A 155 -3.17 4.04 -5.74
CA THR A 155 -3.94 5.05 -5.03
C THR A 155 -3.46 5.21 -3.59
N PRO A 156 -3.34 6.45 -3.06
CA PRO A 156 -3.07 6.65 -1.64
C PRO A 156 -4.28 6.38 -0.73
N LEU A 157 -5.49 6.19 -1.27
CA LEU A 157 -6.69 5.92 -0.49
C LEU A 157 -6.67 4.53 0.16
N PRO A 158 -7.13 4.40 1.41
CA PRO A 158 -7.64 5.43 2.33
C PRO A 158 -6.60 5.92 3.36
N HIS A 159 -5.34 6.15 2.95
CA HIS A 159 -4.29 6.65 3.85
C HIS A 159 -4.68 8.01 4.45
N VAL A 160 -4.26 8.30 5.67
CA VAL A 160 -4.38 9.62 6.29
C VAL A 160 -3.43 10.65 5.61
N SER A 161 -3.76 11.93 5.51
CA SER A 161 -4.81 12.67 6.24
C SER A 161 -6.20 12.32 5.74
N LEU A 162 -7.20 12.46 6.63
CA LEU A 162 -8.58 12.17 6.29
C LEU A 162 -9.19 13.31 5.47
N GLN A 163 -9.29 13.10 4.17
CA GLN A 163 -9.83 14.05 3.20
C GLN A 163 -10.61 13.29 2.11
N ALA A 164 -11.85 13.64 1.89
CA ALA A 164 -12.73 13.01 0.91
C ALA A 164 -13.66 14.04 0.25
N PRO A 165 -14.25 13.74 -0.91
CA PRO A 165 -15.28 14.57 -1.52
C PRO A 165 -16.47 14.78 -0.57
N GLU A 166 -16.93 16.02 -0.49
CA GLU A 166 -17.94 16.48 0.45
C GLU A 166 -19.24 15.65 0.41
N LYS A 167 -19.66 15.21 -0.79
CA LYS A 167 -20.88 14.39 -0.97
C LYS A 167 -20.86 13.12 -0.11
N TRP A 168 -19.71 12.45 -0.05
CA TRP A 168 -19.54 11.24 0.71
C TRP A 168 -19.37 11.51 2.21
N VAL A 169 -18.67 12.58 2.57
CA VAL A 169 -18.56 13.00 3.97
C VAL A 169 -19.95 13.31 4.55
N LYS A 170 -20.76 14.12 3.86
CA LYS A 170 -22.15 14.43 4.27
C LYS A 170 -23.02 13.19 4.40
N TYR A 171 -22.85 12.23 3.48
CA TYR A 171 -23.59 10.97 3.55
C TYR A 171 -23.30 10.22 4.85
N TYR A 172 -22.03 10.12 5.25
CA TYR A 172 -21.65 9.39 6.45
C TYR A 172 -21.87 10.19 7.74
N VAL A 173 -21.76 11.50 7.73
CA VAL A 173 -22.22 12.35 8.84
C VAL A 173 -23.70 12.12 9.11
N GLY A 174 -24.52 12.00 8.06
CA GLY A 174 -25.93 11.63 8.19
C GLY A 174 -26.17 10.22 8.76
N LYS A 175 -25.19 9.32 8.66
CA LYS A 175 -25.27 7.94 9.19
C LYS A 175 -24.75 7.82 10.63
N PHE A 176 -23.62 8.47 10.92
CA PHE A 176 -22.90 8.32 12.19
C PHE A 176 -23.29 9.40 13.22
N GLY A 177 -23.82 10.52 12.75
CA GLY A 177 -24.13 11.68 13.60
C GLY A 177 -22.90 12.54 13.89
N ASP A 178 -22.99 13.36 14.94
CA ASP A 178 -21.85 14.17 15.40
C ASP A 178 -20.83 13.30 16.14
N GLU A 179 -19.57 13.54 15.88
CA GLU A 179 -18.45 12.81 16.45
C GLU A 179 -17.36 13.75 16.97
N ALA A 180 -16.48 13.23 17.80
CA ALA A 180 -15.33 13.97 18.30
C ALA A 180 -14.35 14.27 17.16
N PRO A 181 -13.90 15.52 16.98
CA PRO A 181 -12.98 15.87 15.92
C PRO A 181 -11.59 15.31 16.20
N TYR A 182 -10.90 14.92 15.14
CA TYR A 182 -9.47 14.69 15.19
C TYR A 182 -8.72 16.01 15.03
N ILE A 183 -7.95 16.40 16.04
CA ILE A 183 -7.26 17.71 16.08
C ILE A 183 -5.78 17.64 15.75
N GLY A 184 -5.33 16.50 15.19
CA GLY A 184 -3.95 16.33 14.73
C GLY A 184 -2.94 15.98 15.83
N LYS A 185 -3.35 15.39 16.97
CA LYS A 185 -2.45 15.02 18.08
C LYS A 185 -1.42 13.97 17.71
N ALA A 186 -1.77 13.02 16.85
CA ALA A 186 -0.91 11.92 16.41
C ALA A 186 -0.35 12.13 15.00
N GLY A 187 0.03 13.35 14.63
CA GLY A 187 0.44 13.71 13.27
C GLY A 187 -0.76 13.89 12.33
N TYR A 188 -0.51 14.23 11.07
CA TYR A 188 -1.50 14.50 10.03
C TYR A 188 -2.44 15.68 10.31
N MET A 189 -3.17 16.10 9.26
CA MET A 189 -4.07 17.24 9.35
C MET A 189 -5.31 16.92 10.18
N PRO A 190 -5.85 17.93 10.91
CA PRO A 190 -7.12 17.81 11.60
C PRO A 190 -8.27 17.46 10.67
N CYS A 191 -9.27 16.74 11.21
CA CYS A 191 -10.50 16.38 10.53
C CYS A 191 -11.71 16.55 11.47
N ARG A 192 -12.76 17.25 10.99
CA ARG A 192 -13.94 17.52 11.82
C ARG A 192 -14.75 16.25 12.11
N TYR A 193 -14.88 15.38 11.10
CA TYR A 193 -15.64 14.15 11.16
C TYR A 193 -14.76 12.97 10.74
N PRO A 194 -13.86 12.48 11.62
CA PRO A 194 -12.84 11.51 11.24
C PRO A 194 -13.42 10.17 10.78
N HIS A 195 -14.40 9.58 11.50
CA HIS A 195 -15.01 8.32 11.08
C HIS A 195 -15.82 8.49 9.79
N ALA A 196 -16.64 9.53 9.70
CA ALA A 196 -17.40 9.80 8.48
C ALA A 196 -16.49 10.03 7.27
N THR A 197 -15.37 10.74 7.45
CA THR A 197 -14.42 11.02 6.36
C THR A 197 -13.66 9.75 5.96
N TYR A 198 -13.25 8.90 6.90
CA TYR A 198 -12.59 7.64 6.56
C TYR A 198 -13.52 6.71 5.75
N ALA A 199 -14.77 6.54 6.19
CA ALA A 199 -15.78 5.79 5.45
C ALA A 199 -16.05 6.41 4.06
N ALA A 200 -16.06 7.74 3.98
CA ALA A 200 -16.21 8.49 2.74
C ALA A 200 -15.07 8.22 1.74
N MET A 201 -13.82 8.15 2.23
CA MET A 201 -12.66 7.83 1.39
C MET A 201 -12.78 6.43 0.77
N ILE A 202 -13.23 5.45 1.54
CA ILE A 202 -13.43 4.07 1.06
C ILE A 202 -14.55 4.02 0.02
N SER A 203 -15.70 4.64 0.29
CA SER A 203 -16.83 4.65 -0.66
C SER A 203 -16.52 5.42 -1.94
N TYR A 204 -15.75 6.50 -1.83
CA TYR A 204 -15.26 7.22 -3.01
C TYR A 204 -14.35 6.32 -3.85
N PHE A 205 -13.44 5.56 -3.23
CA PHE A 205 -12.56 4.64 -3.93
C PHE A 205 -13.35 3.50 -4.61
N ASP A 206 -14.32 2.92 -3.93
CA ASP A 206 -15.23 1.92 -4.48
C ASP A 206 -15.99 2.45 -5.71
N GLU A 207 -16.51 3.69 -5.65
CA GLU A 207 -17.14 4.37 -6.79
C GLU A 207 -16.18 4.48 -7.98
N GLN A 208 -14.90 4.80 -7.73
CA GLN A 208 -13.90 4.90 -8.81
C GLN A 208 -13.59 3.53 -9.43
N ILE A 209 -13.48 2.47 -8.63
CA ILE A 209 -13.32 1.09 -9.12
C ILE A 209 -14.52 0.71 -10.01
N GLY A 210 -15.74 1.01 -9.57
CA GLY A 210 -16.95 0.79 -10.35
C GLY A 210 -16.88 1.46 -11.73
N LYS A 211 -16.49 2.74 -11.78
CA LYS A 211 -16.32 3.49 -13.03
C LYS A 211 -15.23 2.91 -13.94
N LEU A 212 -14.13 2.42 -13.37
CA LEU A 212 -13.08 1.73 -14.14
C LEU A 212 -13.62 0.44 -14.79
N ILE A 213 -14.36 -0.38 -14.02
CA ILE A 213 -14.98 -1.61 -14.52
C ILE A 213 -15.97 -1.29 -15.63
N GLU A 214 -16.81 -0.27 -15.47
CA GLU A 214 -17.74 0.19 -16.51
C GLU A 214 -17.00 0.66 -17.77
N LYS A 215 -15.89 1.38 -17.62
CA LYS A 215 -15.04 1.79 -18.74
C LYS A 215 -14.48 0.59 -19.48
N LEU A 216 -13.95 -0.41 -18.78
CA LEU A 216 -13.43 -1.64 -19.38
C LEU A 216 -14.54 -2.39 -20.15
N LYS A 217 -15.74 -2.51 -19.58
CA LYS A 217 -16.91 -3.11 -20.25
C LYS A 217 -17.31 -2.35 -21.49
N LYS A 218 -17.40 -1.03 -21.42
CA LYS A 218 -17.75 -0.16 -22.55
C LYS A 218 -16.76 -0.28 -23.70
N GLU A 219 -15.48 -0.40 -23.42
CA GLU A 219 -14.42 -0.59 -24.41
C GLU A 219 -14.26 -2.06 -24.85
N ARG A 220 -15.07 -3.00 -24.32
CA ARG A 220 -15.01 -4.45 -24.57
C ARG A 220 -13.65 -5.08 -24.19
N LEU A 221 -13.06 -4.58 -23.14
CA LEU A 221 -11.77 -5.05 -22.59
C LEU A 221 -11.94 -5.95 -21.37
N TYR A 222 -13.07 -5.84 -20.67
CA TYR A 222 -13.29 -6.46 -19.36
C TYR A 222 -13.05 -7.99 -19.37
N ASP A 223 -13.55 -8.70 -20.39
CA ASP A 223 -13.45 -10.15 -20.48
C ASP A 223 -12.01 -10.66 -20.73
N ASN A 224 -11.12 -9.78 -21.19
CA ASN A 224 -9.71 -10.07 -21.43
C ASN A 224 -8.79 -9.23 -20.52
N THR A 225 -9.27 -8.85 -19.35
CA THR A 225 -8.49 -8.08 -18.36
C THR A 225 -8.43 -8.84 -17.04
N VAL A 226 -7.22 -9.06 -16.53
CA VAL A 226 -7.01 -9.47 -15.14
C VAL A 226 -7.04 -8.23 -14.29
N ILE A 227 -7.90 -8.19 -13.27
CA ILE A 227 -7.95 -7.12 -12.29
C ILE A 227 -7.53 -7.71 -10.94
N MET A 228 -6.45 -7.20 -10.37
CA MET A 228 -5.97 -7.55 -9.03
C MET A 228 -6.21 -6.36 -8.10
N PHE A 229 -6.94 -6.57 -7.03
CA PHE A 229 -7.16 -5.57 -5.97
C PHE A 229 -6.51 -6.06 -4.69
N THR A 230 -5.72 -5.20 -4.07
CA THR A 230 -5.06 -5.48 -2.78
C THR A 230 -4.65 -4.19 -2.08
N SER A 231 -4.08 -4.31 -0.88
CA SER A 231 -3.48 -3.20 -0.13
C SER A 231 -1.97 -3.42 0.03
N ASP A 232 -1.20 -2.36 0.30
CA ASP A 232 0.24 -2.47 0.55
C ASP A 232 0.56 -2.90 2.00
N ASN A 233 -0.34 -2.67 2.92
CA ASN A 233 -0.25 -3.06 4.34
C ASN A 233 -1.64 -3.11 5.00
N GLY A 234 -1.66 -3.63 6.21
CA GLY A 234 -2.85 -3.63 7.04
C GLY A 234 -3.27 -2.24 7.53
N PRO A 235 -4.39 -2.13 8.27
CA PRO A 235 -4.98 -0.86 8.68
C PRO A 235 -4.03 0.00 9.52
N THR A 236 -4.14 1.33 9.33
CA THR A 236 -3.47 2.29 10.20
C THR A 236 -4.32 2.61 11.44
N PHE A 237 -3.64 2.88 12.55
CA PHE A 237 -4.22 3.34 13.81
C PHE A 237 -4.01 4.84 14.04
N ASN A 238 -3.34 5.54 13.09
CA ASN A 238 -2.96 6.95 13.20
C ASN A 238 -3.96 7.88 12.51
N GLY A 239 -3.79 9.19 12.74
CA GLY A 239 -4.42 10.24 11.94
C GLY A 239 -5.94 10.34 12.05
N GLY A 240 -6.56 9.72 13.06
CA GLY A 240 -8.01 9.72 13.26
C GLY A 240 -8.76 8.58 12.56
N SER A 241 -8.06 7.62 11.94
CA SER A 241 -8.68 6.49 11.23
C SER A 241 -9.44 5.52 12.13
N ASP A 242 -9.04 5.41 13.42
CA ASP A 242 -9.70 4.60 14.45
C ASP A 242 -10.01 3.15 14.00
N SER A 243 -8.94 2.41 13.70
CA SER A 243 -9.07 1.04 13.19
C SER A 243 -9.82 0.07 14.12
N PRO A 244 -9.78 0.21 15.48
CA PRO A 244 -10.61 -0.59 16.35
C PRO A 244 -12.11 -0.30 16.22
N TRP A 245 -12.50 0.98 16.09
CA TRP A 245 -13.91 1.36 15.93
C TRP A 245 -14.52 0.79 14.65
N PHE A 246 -13.73 0.76 13.56
CA PHE A 246 -14.13 0.21 12.26
C PHE A 246 -13.99 -1.32 12.18
N ASP A 247 -13.37 -1.96 13.16
CA ASP A 247 -12.91 -3.37 13.05
C ASP A 247 -12.15 -3.61 11.74
N SER A 248 -11.26 -2.67 11.40
CA SER A 248 -10.58 -2.64 10.09
C SER A 248 -9.66 -3.83 9.85
N GLY A 249 -9.21 -4.49 10.90
CA GLY A 249 -8.42 -5.72 10.82
C GLY A 249 -9.23 -6.97 10.54
N GLY A 250 -10.56 -6.90 10.64
CA GLY A 250 -11.42 -8.08 10.58
C GLY A 250 -11.04 -9.12 11.66
N PRO A 251 -10.63 -10.35 11.26
CA PRO A 251 -10.25 -11.36 12.25
C PRO A 251 -8.93 -11.07 12.98
N PHE A 252 -8.14 -10.09 12.51
CA PHE A 252 -6.83 -9.75 13.07
C PHE A 252 -6.91 -8.52 13.96
N ARG A 253 -5.94 -8.35 14.84
CA ARG A 253 -5.77 -7.10 15.60
C ARG A 253 -5.20 -6.02 14.69
N SER A 254 -5.64 -4.77 14.86
CA SER A 254 -5.21 -3.65 14.02
C SER A 254 -4.86 -2.36 14.77
N GLU A 255 -4.90 -2.39 16.10
CA GLU A 255 -4.44 -1.29 16.94
C GLU A 255 -2.92 -1.12 16.90
N TYR A 256 -2.41 -0.09 17.60
CA TYR A 256 -0.97 0.11 17.77
C TYR A 256 -0.30 -1.16 18.33
N GLY A 257 0.75 -1.59 17.68
CA GLY A 257 1.46 -2.85 18.00
C GLY A 257 1.10 -4.00 17.04
N TRP A 258 -0.03 -3.93 16.31
CA TRP A 258 -0.58 -5.06 15.55
C TRP A 258 -0.91 -4.74 14.10
N GLY A 259 -1.29 -3.50 13.81
CA GLY A 259 -1.62 -3.05 12.46
C GLY A 259 -0.42 -2.58 11.65
N LYS A 260 -0.62 -1.56 10.83
CA LYS A 260 0.43 -0.96 9.97
C LYS A 260 1.72 -0.69 10.77
N CYS A 261 2.87 -0.94 10.14
CA CYS A 261 4.22 -0.85 10.72
C CYS A 261 4.59 -1.97 11.70
N PHE A 262 3.76 -3.00 11.80
CA PHE A 262 4.05 -4.20 12.58
C PHE A 262 3.98 -5.44 11.69
N VAL A 263 4.63 -6.52 12.13
CA VAL A 263 4.74 -7.78 11.38
C VAL A 263 3.74 -8.85 11.80
N HIS A 264 2.81 -8.49 12.70
CA HIS A 264 1.66 -9.32 13.03
C HIS A 264 0.68 -9.44 11.86
N GLU A 265 -0.21 -10.41 11.90
CA GLU A 265 -1.18 -10.65 10.81
C GLU A 265 -1.95 -9.37 10.43
N GLY A 266 -2.40 -8.59 11.42
CA GLY A 266 -3.10 -7.33 11.17
C GLY A 266 -2.28 -6.26 10.44
N GLY A 267 -0.95 -6.36 10.47
CA GLY A 267 -0.06 -5.44 9.74
C GLY A 267 0.32 -5.90 8.33
N ILE A 268 0.38 -7.22 8.11
CA ILE A 268 0.92 -7.79 6.86
C ILE A 268 -0.07 -8.67 6.09
N ARG A 269 -1.10 -9.22 6.72
CA ARG A 269 -2.11 -10.00 6.01
C ARG A 269 -3.22 -9.08 5.51
N ILE A 270 -3.27 -8.92 4.21
CA ILE A 270 -4.06 -7.92 3.50
C ILE A 270 -5.14 -8.59 2.63
N PRO A 271 -6.26 -7.90 2.33
CA PRO A 271 -7.24 -8.42 1.39
C PRO A 271 -6.63 -8.56 -0.01
N ALA A 272 -7.01 -9.62 -0.71
CA ALA A 272 -6.66 -9.84 -2.11
C ALA A 272 -7.88 -10.35 -2.88
N ILE A 273 -8.21 -9.68 -3.97
CA ILE A 273 -9.31 -10.07 -4.88
C ILE A 273 -8.75 -10.07 -6.29
N VAL A 274 -8.94 -11.17 -7.01
CA VAL A 274 -8.54 -11.27 -8.41
C VAL A 274 -9.74 -11.68 -9.25
N THR A 275 -9.95 -10.97 -10.34
CA THR A 275 -10.96 -11.34 -11.34
C THR A 275 -10.34 -11.44 -12.73
N TRP A 276 -10.72 -12.47 -13.45
CA TRP A 276 -10.42 -12.68 -14.87
C TRP A 276 -11.61 -13.39 -15.51
N PRO A 277 -12.57 -12.66 -16.07
CA PRO A 277 -13.78 -13.24 -16.61
C PRO A 277 -13.48 -14.32 -17.65
N GLY A 278 -14.20 -15.45 -17.53
CA GLY A 278 -14.00 -16.60 -18.41
C GLY A 278 -12.78 -17.48 -18.13
N LYS A 279 -11.94 -17.10 -17.18
CA LYS A 279 -10.76 -17.88 -16.73
C LYS A 279 -10.84 -18.24 -15.25
N ILE A 280 -11.05 -17.25 -14.39
CA ILE A 280 -11.24 -17.49 -12.95
C ILE A 280 -12.73 -17.70 -12.69
N LYS A 281 -13.08 -18.79 -12.01
CA LYS A 281 -14.47 -19.11 -11.63
C LYS A 281 -14.98 -18.04 -10.63
N PRO A 282 -16.12 -17.39 -10.87
CA PRO A 282 -16.66 -16.40 -9.95
C PRO A 282 -16.98 -16.99 -8.56
N SER A 283 -16.88 -16.13 -7.53
CA SER A 283 -17.23 -16.45 -6.15
C SER A 283 -16.46 -17.65 -5.55
N THR A 284 -15.22 -17.85 -6.00
CA THR A 284 -14.30 -18.82 -5.40
C THR A 284 -13.43 -18.15 -4.34
N GLN A 285 -12.99 -18.95 -3.37
CA GLN A 285 -12.01 -18.56 -2.35
C GLN A 285 -10.84 -19.53 -2.38
N SER A 286 -9.67 -19.06 -1.96
CA SER A 286 -8.46 -19.87 -1.84
C SER A 286 -7.72 -19.52 -0.54
N ASP A 287 -7.26 -20.57 0.16
CA ASP A 287 -6.42 -20.45 1.35
C ASP A 287 -4.92 -20.47 1.01
N HIS A 288 -4.58 -20.39 -0.29
CA HIS A 288 -3.19 -20.37 -0.73
C HIS A 288 -2.44 -19.17 -0.14
N ILE A 289 -1.31 -19.46 0.51
CA ILE A 289 -0.46 -18.45 1.14
C ILE A 289 0.51 -17.90 0.11
N CYS A 290 0.39 -16.60 -0.16
CA CYS A 290 1.26 -15.89 -1.11
C CYS A 290 1.65 -14.50 -0.60
N GLY A 291 2.62 -13.88 -1.24
CA GLY A 291 3.10 -12.54 -0.93
C GLY A 291 3.32 -11.68 -2.18
N PHE A 292 3.77 -10.44 -2.01
CA PHE A 292 4.02 -9.54 -3.15
C PHE A 292 5.14 -10.02 -4.08
N GLN A 293 6.10 -10.78 -3.58
CA GLN A 293 7.14 -11.41 -4.40
C GLN A 293 6.56 -12.37 -5.47
N ASP A 294 5.35 -12.89 -5.23
CA ASP A 294 4.68 -13.85 -6.09
C ASP A 294 3.92 -13.18 -7.26
N VAL A 295 3.74 -11.87 -7.19
CA VAL A 295 3.04 -11.11 -8.25
C VAL A 295 3.83 -11.11 -9.55
N MET A 296 5.16 -10.96 -9.48
CA MET A 296 6.00 -10.93 -10.68
C MET A 296 5.94 -12.25 -11.47
N PRO A 297 6.20 -13.45 -10.88
CA PRO A 297 6.06 -14.70 -11.60
C PRO A 297 4.61 -14.99 -12.03
N THR A 298 3.60 -14.55 -11.28
CA THR A 298 2.20 -14.71 -11.68
C THR A 298 1.88 -13.89 -12.93
N LEU A 299 2.35 -12.64 -13.00
CA LEU A 299 2.16 -11.80 -14.19
C LEU A 299 2.96 -12.33 -15.39
N ALA A 300 4.15 -12.89 -15.17
CA ALA A 300 4.95 -13.52 -16.22
C ALA A 300 4.20 -14.73 -16.82
N ASP A 301 3.60 -15.59 -15.99
CA ASP A 301 2.79 -16.72 -16.44
C ASP A 301 1.53 -16.24 -17.19
N ILE A 302 0.83 -15.22 -16.69
CA ILE A 302 -0.35 -14.64 -17.35
C ILE A 302 0.04 -14.08 -18.73
N ALA A 303 1.17 -13.41 -18.84
CA ALA A 303 1.67 -12.83 -20.08
C ALA A 303 2.37 -13.85 -20.98
N ASN A 304 2.55 -15.09 -20.51
CA ASN A 304 3.28 -16.17 -21.19
C ASN A 304 4.70 -15.76 -21.61
N ILE A 305 5.45 -15.18 -20.68
CA ILE A 305 6.86 -14.78 -20.85
C ILE A 305 7.76 -15.46 -19.83
N ALA A 306 9.06 -15.46 -20.09
CA ALA A 306 10.02 -15.91 -19.09
C ALA A 306 10.00 -15.00 -17.87
N CYS A 307 9.89 -15.60 -16.69
CA CYS A 307 9.96 -14.84 -15.43
C CYS A 307 11.42 -14.48 -15.14
N PRO A 308 11.70 -13.22 -14.77
CA PRO A 308 12.98 -12.85 -14.16
C PRO A 308 13.27 -13.66 -12.89
N GLU A 309 14.54 -13.75 -12.51
CA GLU A 309 14.93 -14.39 -11.25
C GLU A 309 14.26 -13.66 -10.05
N THR A 310 13.59 -14.43 -9.21
CA THR A 310 12.83 -13.93 -8.04
C THR A 310 12.63 -15.03 -7.01
N ASP A 311 12.45 -14.68 -5.76
CA ASP A 311 12.05 -15.61 -4.68
C ASP A 311 10.56 -15.99 -4.74
N GLY A 312 9.80 -15.39 -5.64
CA GLY A 312 8.35 -15.59 -5.76
C GLY A 312 7.97 -16.90 -6.45
N ILE A 313 6.79 -17.38 -6.12
CA ILE A 313 6.13 -18.53 -6.74
C ILE A 313 4.81 -18.05 -7.36
N SER A 314 4.60 -18.34 -8.63
CA SER A 314 3.35 -17.97 -9.31
C SER A 314 2.13 -18.61 -8.62
N PHE A 315 1.14 -17.81 -8.32
CA PHE A 315 -0.15 -18.29 -7.79
C PHE A 315 -1.23 -18.39 -8.88
N LEU A 316 -0.84 -18.34 -10.16
CA LEU A 316 -1.79 -18.52 -11.27
C LEU A 316 -2.54 -19.85 -11.20
N PRO A 317 -1.92 -21.01 -10.87
CA PRO A 317 -2.66 -22.26 -10.73
C PRO A 317 -3.78 -22.17 -9.66
N ALA A 318 -3.51 -21.56 -8.50
CA ALA A 318 -4.52 -21.35 -7.47
C ALA A 318 -5.68 -20.47 -7.97
N LEU A 319 -5.39 -19.41 -8.73
CA LEU A 319 -6.41 -18.54 -9.33
C LEU A 319 -7.29 -19.29 -10.33
N LEU A 320 -6.75 -20.25 -11.08
CA LEU A 320 -7.47 -21.04 -12.07
C LEU A 320 -8.17 -22.26 -11.46
N GLY A 321 -8.00 -22.51 -10.14
CA GLY A 321 -8.55 -23.68 -9.45
C GLY A 321 -7.78 -24.97 -9.70
N GLU A 322 -6.55 -24.87 -10.19
CA GLU A 322 -5.64 -26.01 -10.49
C GLU A 322 -4.74 -26.29 -9.26
N THR A 323 -5.37 -26.59 -8.12
CA THR A 323 -4.67 -26.71 -6.82
C THR A 323 -3.55 -27.75 -6.81
N GLU A 324 -3.71 -28.85 -7.56
CA GLU A 324 -2.68 -29.91 -7.73
C GLU A 324 -1.38 -29.41 -8.36
N ARG A 325 -1.45 -28.32 -9.10
CA ARG A 325 -0.28 -27.71 -9.79
C ARG A 325 0.33 -26.57 -8.99
N GLN A 326 -0.38 -26.10 -7.94
CA GLN A 326 0.09 -24.99 -7.13
C GLN A 326 1.28 -25.40 -6.28
N LYS A 327 2.39 -24.73 -6.47
CA LYS A 327 3.57 -24.83 -5.59
C LYS A 327 3.39 -23.92 -4.39
N GLU A 328 3.88 -24.36 -3.25
CA GLU A 328 3.80 -23.62 -1.98
C GLU A 328 5.17 -23.13 -1.54
N HIS A 329 5.21 -22.02 -0.83
CA HIS A 329 6.39 -21.60 -0.10
C HIS A 329 6.62 -22.53 1.10
N GLU A 330 7.88 -22.93 1.34
CA GLU A 330 8.22 -23.58 2.61
C GLU A 330 7.99 -22.65 3.79
N TYR A 331 8.30 -21.37 3.62
CA TYR A 331 8.05 -20.31 4.58
C TYR A 331 8.04 -18.94 3.89
N LEU A 332 7.47 -17.93 4.58
CA LEU A 332 7.57 -16.51 4.22
C LEU A 332 8.30 -15.76 5.33
N TYR A 333 9.09 -14.76 4.96
CA TYR A 333 9.93 -13.99 5.87
C TYR A 333 9.75 -12.49 5.67
N TRP A 334 9.74 -11.74 6.78
CA TRP A 334 9.61 -10.28 6.79
C TRP A 334 10.60 -9.65 7.76
N GLU A 335 11.17 -8.52 7.36
CA GLU A 335 11.90 -7.60 8.22
C GLU A 335 11.29 -6.21 8.14
N TYR A 336 11.13 -5.57 9.28
CA TYR A 336 10.74 -4.17 9.35
C TYR A 336 11.77 -3.41 10.17
N PRO A 337 12.70 -2.68 9.50
CA PRO A 337 13.82 -2.01 10.15
C PRO A 337 13.40 -0.68 10.78
N ASP A 338 12.34 -0.70 11.61
CA ASP A 338 11.94 0.47 12.38
C ASP A 338 13.14 1.03 13.17
N PRO A 339 13.39 2.36 13.13
CA PRO A 339 14.57 2.95 13.72
C PRO A 339 14.61 2.81 15.26
N THR A 340 13.50 2.49 15.92
CA THR A 340 13.38 2.42 17.37
C THR A 340 13.23 1.00 17.91
N ILE A 341 12.54 0.12 17.19
CA ILE A 341 12.21 -1.23 17.69
C ILE A 341 12.86 -2.34 16.86
N GLY A 342 12.80 -2.30 15.54
CA GLY A 342 13.21 -3.40 14.65
C GLY A 342 12.39 -4.66 14.87
N LEU A 343 11.86 -5.23 13.78
CA LEU A 343 10.95 -6.37 13.82
C LEU A 343 11.33 -7.39 12.75
N LYS A 344 11.21 -8.68 13.09
CA LYS A 344 11.33 -9.80 12.16
C LYS A 344 10.17 -10.75 12.35
N ALA A 345 9.65 -11.32 11.28
CA ALA A 345 8.66 -12.38 11.33
C ALA A 345 8.97 -13.47 10.30
N ILE A 346 8.57 -14.68 10.64
CA ILE A 346 8.63 -15.84 9.74
C ILE A 346 7.35 -16.67 9.91
N ARG A 347 6.76 -17.07 8.77
CA ARG A 347 5.60 -17.95 8.76
C ARG A 347 5.91 -19.22 8.01
N MET A 348 5.65 -20.37 8.64
CA MET A 348 5.79 -21.71 8.07
C MET A 348 4.49 -22.49 8.33
N GLY A 349 3.68 -22.65 7.31
CA GLY A 349 2.34 -23.22 7.45
C GLY A 349 1.49 -22.43 8.46
N LYS A 350 1.03 -23.08 9.53
CA LYS A 350 0.27 -22.46 10.61
C LYS A 350 1.12 -21.70 11.62
N TRP A 351 2.42 -21.99 11.71
CA TRP A 351 3.32 -21.40 12.70
C TRP A 351 3.85 -20.04 12.26
N LYS A 352 3.75 -19.07 13.14
CA LYS A 352 4.35 -17.75 12.95
C LYS A 352 5.24 -17.39 14.14
N GLY A 353 6.54 -17.19 13.84
CA GLY A 353 7.52 -16.70 14.77
C GLY A 353 7.75 -15.21 14.58
N ILE A 354 7.78 -14.45 15.69
CA ILE A 354 8.04 -13.01 15.68
C ILE A 354 9.17 -12.69 16.65
N VAL A 355 10.14 -11.88 16.21
CA VAL A 355 11.12 -11.24 17.08
C VAL A 355 10.91 -9.74 17.01
N ASN A 356 10.48 -9.14 18.10
CA ASN A 356 10.23 -7.71 18.20
C ASN A 356 11.28 -7.02 19.10
N ASN A 357 11.34 -5.68 19.04
CA ASN A 357 12.28 -4.89 19.84
C ASN A 357 13.77 -5.28 19.68
N ILE A 358 14.18 -5.71 18.50
CA ILE A 358 15.56 -6.18 18.22
C ILE A 358 16.57 -5.08 18.51
N ARG A 359 16.26 -3.81 18.17
CA ARG A 359 17.13 -2.65 18.48
C ARG A 359 17.30 -2.37 19.97
N LYS A 360 16.45 -2.96 20.81
CA LYS A 360 16.55 -2.90 22.28
C LYS A 360 17.25 -4.14 22.86
N GLY A 361 17.84 -4.97 21.99
CA GLY A 361 18.59 -6.17 22.38
C GLY A 361 17.74 -7.42 22.58
N ASN A 362 16.46 -7.40 22.18
CA ASN A 362 15.63 -8.62 22.24
C ASN A 362 15.98 -9.58 21.09
N SER A 363 16.19 -10.84 21.41
CA SER A 363 16.41 -11.95 20.46
C SER A 363 15.43 -13.11 20.69
N THR A 364 14.50 -12.97 21.63
CA THR A 364 13.53 -14.00 21.94
C THR A 364 12.40 -14.00 20.91
N MET A 365 12.14 -15.19 20.36
CA MET A 365 11.02 -15.38 19.42
C MET A 365 9.74 -15.70 20.21
N GLU A 366 8.70 -14.96 19.91
CA GLU A 366 7.32 -15.29 20.22
C GLU A 366 6.80 -16.25 19.12
N LEU A 367 6.00 -17.25 19.48
CA LEU A 367 5.45 -18.24 18.54
C LEU A 367 3.92 -18.29 18.64
N TYR A 368 3.26 -18.22 17.49
CA TYR A 368 1.80 -18.26 17.40
C TYR A 368 1.33 -19.38 16.47
N ASP A 369 0.24 -20.05 16.84
CA ASP A 369 -0.47 -21.03 16.01
C ASP A 369 -1.64 -20.34 15.32
N LEU A 370 -1.45 -19.91 14.08
CA LEU A 370 -2.47 -19.14 13.32
C LEU A 370 -3.71 -19.96 12.93
N GLU A 371 -3.73 -21.28 13.15
CA GLU A 371 -4.91 -22.10 12.94
C GLU A 371 -5.91 -21.93 14.08
N SER A 372 -5.43 -21.77 15.31
CA SER A 372 -6.24 -21.63 16.52
C SER A 372 -6.26 -20.20 17.06
N ASP A 373 -5.25 -19.37 16.72
CA ASP A 373 -5.05 -18.01 17.25
C ASP A 373 -4.68 -17.02 16.15
N LEU A 374 -5.69 -16.63 15.34
CA LEU A 374 -5.51 -15.62 14.30
C LEU A 374 -5.20 -14.21 14.82
N ARG A 375 -5.44 -13.97 16.11
CA ARG A 375 -5.21 -12.68 16.75
C ARG A 375 -3.84 -12.56 17.40
N GLU A 376 -3.07 -13.66 17.40
CA GLU A 376 -1.71 -13.71 17.95
C GLU A 376 -1.68 -13.24 19.44
N GLU A 377 -2.63 -13.74 20.22
CA GLU A 377 -2.83 -13.35 21.63
C GLU A 377 -2.08 -14.29 22.63
N HIS A 378 -1.70 -15.49 22.16
CA HIS A 378 -1.15 -16.55 23.02
C HIS A 378 0.21 -17.01 22.49
N ASP A 379 1.28 -16.56 23.13
CA ASP A 379 2.62 -17.04 22.81
C ASP A 379 2.81 -18.48 23.34
N VAL A 380 3.00 -19.42 22.42
CA VAL A 380 3.21 -20.86 22.70
C VAL A 380 4.67 -21.30 22.49
N ALA A 381 5.62 -20.37 22.45
CA ALA A 381 7.04 -20.67 22.22
C ALA A 381 7.62 -21.66 23.23
N ALA A 382 7.22 -21.57 24.51
CA ALA A 382 7.67 -22.47 25.58
C ALA A 382 7.17 -23.91 25.40
N GLU A 383 6.02 -24.09 24.73
CA GLU A 383 5.40 -25.40 24.51
C GLU A 383 5.98 -26.09 23.24
N HIS A 384 6.56 -25.32 22.31
CA HIS A 384 7.05 -25.81 21.01
C HIS A 384 8.52 -25.38 20.73
N PRO A 385 9.48 -25.71 21.61
CA PRO A 385 10.87 -25.28 21.47
C PRO A 385 11.58 -25.81 20.22
N ASP A 386 11.12 -26.92 19.66
CA ASP A 386 11.61 -27.49 18.42
C ASP A 386 11.21 -26.64 17.20
N ILE A 387 9.97 -26.15 17.17
CA ILE A 387 9.47 -25.23 16.13
C ILE A 387 10.23 -23.91 16.22
N VAL A 388 10.36 -23.34 17.42
CA VAL A 388 11.15 -22.11 17.64
C VAL A 388 12.56 -22.27 17.08
N ARG A 389 13.27 -23.37 17.40
CA ARG A 389 14.63 -23.61 16.87
C ARG A 389 14.64 -23.71 15.33
N LYS A 390 13.63 -24.35 14.72
CA LYS A 390 13.52 -24.44 13.26
C LYS A 390 13.31 -23.07 12.63
N LEU A 391 12.35 -22.31 13.14
CA LEU A 391 12.02 -20.98 12.61
C LEU A 391 13.17 -19.99 12.79
N THR A 392 13.88 -20.03 13.93
CA THR A 392 15.06 -19.20 14.16
C THR A 392 16.14 -19.44 13.09
N ARG A 393 16.45 -20.70 12.79
CA ARG A 393 17.43 -21.06 11.74
C ARG A 393 17.01 -20.58 10.36
N LEU A 394 15.71 -20.70 10.04
CA LEU A 394 15.18 -20.23 8.76
C LEU A 394 15.22 -18.70 8.68
N MET A 395 14.88 -18.00 9.76
CA MET A 395 14.96 -16.54 9.87
C MET A 395 16.40 -16.04 9.68
N GLU A 396 17.37 -16.66 10.33
CA GLU A 396 18.80 -16.35 10.17
C GLU A 396 19.27 -16.56 8.74
N LYS A 397 18.87 -17.68 8.10
CA LYS A 397 19.21 -18.00 6.72
C LYS A 397 18.62 -17.01 5.72
N SER A 398 17.45 -16.46 6.01
CA SER A 398 16.71 -15.55 5.12
C SER A 398 17.15 -14.10 5.23
N HIS A 399 17.87 -13.77 6.29
CA HIS A 399 18.39 -12.42 6.46
C HIS A 399 19.42 -12.07 5.39
N THR A 400 19.21 -10.91 4.76
CA THR A 400 20.21 -10.31 3.85
C THR A 400 20.70 -9.02 4.50
N GLU A 401 22.01 -8.88 4.65
CA GLU A 401 22.62 -7.68 5.23
C GLU A 401 22.24 -6.42 4.41
N PRO A 402 21.58 -5.44 5.00
CA PRO A 402 21.15 -4.25 4.28
C PRO A 402 22.34 -3.43 3.78
N GLU A 403 22.28 -2.95 2.55
CA GLU A 403 23.29 -2.03 2.00
C GLU A 403 23.31 -0.70 2.78
N ASN A 404 22.12 -0.19 3.18
CA ASN A 404 22.02 1.02 3.97
C ASN A 404 22.23 0.71 5.46
N PRO A 405 23.31 1.24 6.11
CA PRO A 405 23.58 0.97 7.51
C PRO A 405 22.46 1.35 8.49
N LYS A 406 21.57 2.27 8.11
CA LYS A 406 20.43 2.66 8.94
C LYS A 406 19.41 1.53 9.15
N PHE A 407 19.40 0.55 8.25
CA PHE A 407 18.47 -0.58 8.32
C PHE A 407 19.06 -1.80 9.01
N ARG A 408 20.34 -1.77 9.40
CA ARG A 408 20.98 -2.83 10.19
C ARG A 408 20.40 -2.90 11.60
N PHE A 409 20.10 -4.09 12.05
CA PHE A 409 19.65 -4.36 13.42
C PHE A 409 19.74 -5.85 13.77
#